data_b8694f47cc9db46552c53dba4601c8c6
#
_entry.id   b8694f47cc9db46552c53dba4601c8c6
#
_cell.length_a   1.000
_cell.length_b   1.000
_cell.length_c   1.000
_cell.angle_alpha   90.00
_cell.angle_beta   90.00
_cell.angle_gamma   90.00
#
_symmetry.space_group_name_H-M   'P 1'
#
loop_
_entity.id
_entity.type
_entity.pdbx_description
1 polymer ?
#
loop_
_entity_poly.entity_id
_entity_poly.type
_entity_poly.pdbx_seq_one_letter_code
_entity_poly.pdbx_strand_id
1 'polypeptide(L)'
;MKPFLRWCFVATALTLAGCSNSAWRKDAVLAVPLQPTLQQEVILARMEQILASRALTDDERAQLLYERGVLYDSLGLRALARNDFSQALAIRPDMPEVFNYLGIYLTQAGNFDAAYEAFDSVLELDPTYNYAHLNRGIALYYGGRAKLAQDDLLAFYQDDPNDPFRSLWLYLDEQEINAKQARVMLKQRYEKANRDQWGWNIVEFYLGDISEKTLMERLKADATDNTSLAEHLSETN
;
A
#
# COMPACT_ATOMS: atom_id res chain seq x y z
N MET A 1 -61.61 18.62 -9.76
CA MET A 1 -60.27 18.82 -10.23
C MET A 1 -59.59 19.74 -9.17
N LYS A 2 -58.66 19.44 -8.43
CA LYS A 2 -57.37 18.83 -8.48
C LYS A 2 -56.57 19.03 -7.19
N PRO A 3 -56.74 18.26 -6.14
CA PRO A 3 -55.73 18.23 -5.08
C PRO A 3 -54.58 17.30 -5.40
N PHE A 4 -54.75 16.35 -6.33
CA PHE A 4 -53.73 15.33 -6.63
C PHE A 4 -52.44 15.88 -7.30
N LEU A 5 -52.56 16.96 -8.08
CA LEU A 5 -51.42 17.53 -8.81
C LEU A 5 -50.49 18.36 -7.89
N ARG A 6 -51.01 18.86 -6.78
CA ARG A 6 -50.21 19.61 -5.79
C ARG A 6 -49.31 18.71 -4.92
N TRP A 7 -49.76 17.48 -4.67
CA TRP A 7 -48.95 16.50 -3.89
C TRP A 7 -47.81 15.91 -4.69
N CYS A 8 -47.96 15.76 -6.01
CA CYS A 8 -46.82 15.31 -6.85
C CYS A 8 -45.68 16.33 -6.91
N PHE A 9 -45.98 17.64 -6.92
CA PHE A 9 -44.93 18.68 -6.92
C PHE A 9 -44.16 18.78 -5.60
N VAL A 10 -44.80 18.50 -4.46
CA VAL A 10 -44.13 18.50 -3.14
C VAL A 10 -43.27 17.25 -2.99
N ALA A 11 -43.73 16.09 -3.49
CA ALA A 11 -42.95 14.85 -3.45
C ALA A 11 -41.68 14.92 -4.34
N THR A 12 -41.76 15.57 -5.52
CA THR A 12 -40.62 15.74 -6.44
C THR A 12 -39.58 16.76 -5.89
N ALA A 13 -40.02 17.75 -5.12
CA ALA A 13 -39.10 18.71 -4.51
C ALA A 13 -38.30 18.13 -3.34
N LEU A 14 -38.82 17.11 -2.64
CA LEU A 14 -38.14 16.42 -1.54
C LEU A 14 -37.07 15.43 -2.00
N THR A 15 -37.15 14.94 -3.24
CA THR A 15 -36.13 14.01 -3.80
C THR A 15 -34.91 14.73 -4.38
N LEU A 16 -34.95 16.06 -4.55
CA LEU A 16 -33.82 16.87 -5.03
C LEU A 16 -32.96 17.47 -3.90
N ALA A 17 -33.36 17.30 -2.64
CA ALA A 17 -32.61 17.81 -1.49
C ALA A 17 -31.51 16.85 -0.97
N GLY A 18 -31.31 15.72 -1.61
CA GLY A 18 -30.34 14.73 -1.20
C GLY A 18 -29.05 14.81 -1.99
N CYS A 19 -28.18 15.79 -1.76
CA CYS A 19 -26.73 15.78 -2.03
C CYS A 19 -26.11 17.18 -1.93
N SER A 20 -26.46 17.96 -0.93
CA SER A 20 -25.72 19.21 -0.67
C SER A 20 -25.18 19.28 0.78
N ASN A 21 -24.53 18.21 1.23
CA ASN A 21 -23.71 18.33 2.43
C ASN A 21 -22.27 18.65 1.98
N SER A 22 -22.11 19.87 1.42
CA SER A 22 -20.80 20.42 1.02
C SER A 22 -19.95 20.89 2.21
N ALA A 23 -20.37 20.58 3.45
CA ALA A 23 -19.60 20.89 4.64
C ALA A 23 -18.30 20.05 4.76
N TRP A 24 -18.23 18.90 4.11
CA TRP A 24 -17.09 17.98 4.14
C TRP A 24 -15.90 18.42 3.28
N ARG A 25 -16.08 19.40 2.38
CA ARG A 25 -15.06 19.74 1.39
C ARG A 25 -14.14 20.91 1.77
N LYS A 26 -14.44 21.65 2.82
CA LYS A 26 -13.67 22.87 3.16
C LYS A 26 -12.35 22.57 3.88
N ASP A 27 -12.25 21.41 4.51
CA ASP A 27 -11.07 21.05 5.32
C ASP A 27 -10.34 19.79 4.79
N ALA A 28 -10.72 19.26 3.63
CA ALA A 28 -10.04 18.10 3.05
C ALA A 28 -8.58 18.45 2.73
N VAL A 29 -7.67 17.63 3.26
CA VAL A 29 -6.25 17.68 2.88
C VAL A 29 -6.11 16.93 1.57
N LEU A 30 -5.70 17.61 0.51
CA LEU A 30 -5.54 17.03 -0.82
C LEU A 30 -4.12 17.29 -1.32
N ALA A 31 -3.42 16.24 -1.71
CA ALA A 31 -2.21 16.35 -2.49
C ALA A 31 -2.55 16.33 -3.99
N VAL A 32 -1.75 17.00 -4.79
CA VAL A 32 -1.82 16.90 -6.24
C VAL A 32 -1.25 15.55 -6.65
N PRO A 33 -1.95 14.75 -7.47
CA PRO A 33 -1.43 13.47 -7.95
C PRO A 33 -0.06 13.65 -8.61
N LEU A 34 0.89 12.81 -8.23
CA LEU A 34 2.23 12.83 -8.81
C LEU A 34 2.15 12.46 -10.30
N GLN A 35 2.87 13.21 -11.13
CA GLN A 35 2.93 12.97 -12.57
C GLN A 35 4.25 12.30 -12.92
N PRO A 36 4.29 11.47 -13.99
CA PRO A 36 5.54 10.95 -14.52
C PRO A 36 6.53 12.10 -14.80
N THR A 37 7.76 11.87 -14.43
CA THR A 37 8.83 12.83 -14.72
C THR A 37 9.40 12.59 -16.12
N LEU A 38 9.91 13.64 -16.78
CA LEU A 38 10.62 13.49 -18.04
C LEU A 38 11.78 12.48 -17.94
N GLN A 39 12.42 12.40 -16.78
CA GLN A 39 13.49 11.44 -16.54
C GLN A 39 12.98 10.00 -16.62
N GLN A 40 11.83 9.69 -16.02
CA GLN A 40 11.21 8.35 -16.09
C GLN A 40 10.85 7.98 -17.54
N GLU A 41 10.30 8.92 -18.30
CA GLU A 41 9.98 8.71 -19.72
C GLU A 41 11.24 8.41 -20.56
N VAL A 42 12.32 9.15 -20.34
CA VAL A 42 13.62 8.94 -21.03
C VAL A 42 14.22 7.60 -20.65
N ILE A 43 14.18 7.22 -19.37
CA ILE A 43 14.67 5.91 -18.90
C ILE A 43 13.88 4.77 -19.58
N LEU A 44 12.54 4.90 -19.60
CA LEU A 44 11.66 3.91 -20.23
C LEU A 44 11.98 3.72 -21.71
N ALA A 45 12.07 4.82 -22.48
CA ALA A 45 12.42 4.78 -23.89
C ALA A 45 13.79 4.14 -24.13
N ARG A 46 14.75 4.40 -23.25
CA ARG A 46 16.09 3.78 -23.34
C ARG A 46 16.03 2.28 -23.04
N MET A 47 15.30 1.83 -22.03
CA MET A 47 15.10 0.43 -21.72
C MET A 47 14.46 -0.33 -22.92
N GLU A 48 13.45 0.26 -23.55
CA GLU A 48 12.82 -0.29 -24.74
C GLU A 48 13.83 -0.48 -25.90
N GLN A 49 14.67 0.53 -26.15
CA GLN A 49 15.71 0.47 -27.17
C GLN A 49 16.73 -0.64 -26.88
N ILE A 50 17.16 -0.79 -25.64
CA ILE A 50 18.12 -1.83 -25.23
C ILE A 50 17.49 -3.21 -25.37
N LEU A 51 16.24 -3.40 -24.91
CA LEU A 51 15.51 -4.68 -25.03
C LEU A 51 15.28 -5.10 -26.49
N ALA A 52 15.13 -4.14 -27.41
CA ALA A 52 15.03 -4.41 -28.84
C ALA A 52 16.35 -4.87 -29.46
N SER A 53 17.50 -4.65 -28.82
CA SER A 53 18.79 -5.10 -29.27
C SER A 53 18.94 -6.64 -29.09
N ARG A 54 19.76 -7.26 -29.96
CA ARG A 54 20.08 -8.70 -29.85
C ARG A 54 21.34 -8.96 -29.02
N ALA A 55 21.93 -7.93 -28.43
CA ALA A 55 23.23 -8.01 -27.76
C ALA A 55 23.15 -8.42 -26.29
N LEU A 56 21.94 -8.55 -25.71
CA LEU A 56 21.74 -8.93 -24.31
C LEU A 56 21.86 -10.45 -24.12
N THR A 57 22.52 -10.86 -23.06
CA THR A 57 22.41 -12.23 -22.54
C THR A 57 20.99 -12.43 -21.93
N ASP A 58 20.64 -13.70 -21.70
CA ASP A 58 19.33 -14.02 -21.08
C ASP A 58 19.21 -13.38 -19.68
N ASP A 59 20.27 -13.43 -18.86
CA ASP A 59 20.26 -12.80 -17.53
C ASP A 59 20.10 -11.28 -17.60
N GLU A 60 20.84 -10.61 -18.50
CA GLU A 60 20.69 -9.16 -18.68
C GLU A 60 19.29 -8.79 -19.17
N ARG A 61 18.72 -9.62 -20.05
CA ARG A 61 17.37 -9.43 -20.55
C ARG A 61 16.32 -9.60 -19.45
N ALA A 62 16.43 -10.67 -18.65
CA ALA A 62 15.51 -10.92 -17.52
C ALA A 62 15.59 -9.79 -16.50
N GLN A 63 16.81 -9.35 -16.16
CA GLN A 63 17.02 -8.24 -15.24
C GLN A 63 16.43 -6.94 -15.76
N LEU A 64 16.65 -6.60 -17.03
CA LEU A 64 16.13 -5.37 -17.62
C LEU A 64 14.60 -5.39 -17.78
N LEU A 65 14.00 -6.56 -18.04
CA LEU A 65 12.53 -6.73 -18.01
C LEU A 65 11.99 -6.50 -16.61
N TYR A 66 12.63 -7.05 -15.57
CA TYR A 66 12.26 -6.78 -14.18
C TYR A 66 12.32 -5.27 -13.86
N GLU A 67 13.42 -4.61 -14.17
CA GLU A 67 13.60 -3.18 -13.90
C GLU A 67 12.58 -2.30 -14.63
N ARG A 68 12.25 -2.65 -15.90
CA ARG A 68 11.21 -1.96 -16.65
C ARG A 68 9.83 -2.24 -16.07
N GLY A 69 9.58 -3.45 -15.61
CA GLY A 69 8.37 -3.83 -14.89
C GLY A 69 8.16 -2.99 -13.62
N VAL A 70 9.22 -2.80 -12.82
CA VAL A 70 9.20 -1.92 -11.64
C VAL A 70 8.88 -0.48 -12.01
N LEU A 71 9.50 0.03 -13.09
CA LEU A 71 9.21 1.38 -13.57
C LEU A 71 7.77 1.51 -14.08
N TYR A 72 7.23 0.52 -14.80
CA TYR A 72 5.83 0.50 -15.20
C TYR A 72 4.89 0.48 -13.99
N ASP A 73 5.21 -0.29 -12.94
CA ASP A 73 4.41 -0.34 -11.71
C ASP A 73 4.38 1.02 -11.00
N SER A 74 5.54 1.68 -10.86
CA SER A 74 5.64 3.02 -10.27
C SER A 74 4.84 4.10 -11.03
N LEU A 75 4.61 3.89 -12.33
CA LEU A 75 3.78 4.73 -13.19
C LEU A 75 2.29 4.32 -13.21
N GLY A 76 1.90 3.30 -12.41
CA GLY A 76 0.55 2.76 -12.39
C GLY A 76 0.20 1.88 -13.60
N LEU A 77 1.15 1.58 -14.47
CA LEU A 77 0.98 0.80 -15.70
C LEU A 77 1.07 -0.72 -15.42
N ARG A 78 0.29 -1.20 -14.44
CA ARG A 78 0.37 -2.57 -13.88
C ARG A 78 0.25 -3.68 -14.90
N ALA A 79 -0.55 -3.49 -15.95
CA ALA A 79 -0.68 -4.51 -16.99
C ALA A 79 0.62 -4.72 -17.77
N LEU A 80 1.38 -3.64 -18.03
CA LEU A 80 2.69 -3.70 -18.66
C LEU A 80 3.73 -4.27 -17.71
N ALA A 81 3.72 -3.88 -16.44
CA ALA A 81 4.58 -4.43 -15.41
C ALA A 81 4.41 -5.96 -15.29
N ARG A 82 3.17 -6.46 -15.20
CA ARG A 82 2.89 -7.91 -15.15
C ARG A 82 3.39 -8.67 -16.38
N ASN A 83 3.26 -8.06 -17.55
CA ASN A 83 3.78 -8.68 -18.79
C ASN A 83 5.31 -8.81 -18.73
N ASP A 84 6.01 -7.76 -18.31
CA ASP A 84 7.45 -7.77 -18.18
C ASP A 84 7.94 -8.76 -17.11
N PHE A 85 7.30 -8.80 -15.95
CA PHE A 85 7.58 -9.78 -14.91
C PHE A 85 7.38 -11.21 -15.37
N SER A 86 6.32 -11.48 -16.12
CA SER A 86 6.08 -12.80 -16.69
C SER A 86 7.15 -13.20 -17.70
N GLN A 87 7.62 -12.27 -18.52
CA GLN A 87 8.71 -12.52 -19.46
C GLN A 87 10.06 -12.73 -18.75
N ALA A 88 10.32 -11.96 -17.69
CA ALA A 88 11.52 -12.12 -16.86
C ALA A 88 11.58 -13.54 -16.27
N LEU A 89 10.50 -14.03 -15.65
CA LEU A 89 10.41 -15.38 -15.10
C LEU A 89 10.48 -16.48 -16.17
N ALA A 90 10.00 -16.22 -17.38
CA ALA A 90 10.13 -17.19 -18.48
C ALA A 90 11.59 -17.40 -18.91
N ILE A 91 12.44 -16.38 -18.70
CA ILE A 91 13.88 -16.45 -18.99
C ILE A 91 14.66 -16.95 -17.77
N ARG A 92 14.37 -16.39 -16.59
CA ARG A 92 15.02 -16.69 -15.32
C ARG A 92 13.97 -16.97 -14.24
N PRO A 93 13.67 -18.25 -13.95
CA PRO A 93 12.57 -18.65 -13.03
C PRO A 93 12.85 -18.41 -11.55
N ASP A 94 14.07 -18.06 -11.16
CA ASP A 94 14.55 -17.91 -9.79
C ASP A 94 14.74 -16.43 -9.39
N MET A 95 13.74 -15.60 -9.65
CA MET A 95 13.75 -14.17 -9.32
C MET A 95 12.78 -13.86 -8.15
N PRO A 96 13.27 -13.84 -6.88
CA PRO A 96 12.40 -13.60 -5.73
C PRO A 96 11.68 -12.25 -5.80
N GLU A 97 12.33 -11.22 -6.33
CA GLU A 97 11.76 -9.89 -6.48
C GLU A 97 10.52 -9.90 -7.37
N VAL A 98 10.53 -10.70 -8.43
CA VAL A 98 9.40 -10.83 -9.36
C VAL A 98 8.24 -11.56 -8.69
N PHE A 99 8.50 -12.65 -7.98
CA PHE A 99 7.47 -13.35 -7.21
C PHE A 99 6.84 -12.44 -6.16
N ASN A 100 7.62 -11.56 -5.52
CA ASN A 100 7.11 -10.58 -4.57
C ASN A 100 6.08 -9.62 -5.23
N TYR A 101 6.38 -9.05 -6.40
CA TYR A 101 5.41 -8.22 -7.15
C TYR A 101 4.16 -9.00 -7.56
N LEU A 102 4.32 -10.23 -8.03
CA LEU A 102 3.18 -11.07 -8.40
C LEU A 102 2.30 -11.38 -7.19
N GLY A 103 2.89 -11.68 -6.04
CA GLY A 103 2.18 -11.88 -4.77
C GLY A 103 1.37 -10.64 -4.35
N ILE A 104 1.97 -9.44 -4.48
CA ILE A 104 1.27 -8.17 -4.21
C ILE A 104 0.05 -8.02 -5.15
N TYR A 105 0.21 -8.27 -6.44
CA TYR A 105 -0.91 -8.16 -7.39
C TYR A 105 -2.01 -9.18 -7.14
N LEU A 106 -1.65 -10.41 -6.75
CA LEU A 106 -2.60 -11.46 -6.38
C LEU A 106 -3.37 -11.08 -5.11
N THR A 107 -2.69 -10.51 -4.11
CA THR A 107 -3.31 -9.96 -2.90
C THR A 107 -4.33 -8.88 -3.23
N GLN A 108 -3.95 -7.91 -4.07
CA GLN A 108 -4.85 -6.82 -4.52
C GLN A 108 -6.05 -7.34 -5.34
N ALA A 109 -5.89 -8.46 -6.02
CA ALA A 109 -6.98 -9.12 -6.76
C ALA A 109 -7.87 -10.01 -5.86
N GLY A 110 -7.56 -10.15 -4.56
CA GLY A 110 -8.26 -11.04 -3.63
C GLY A 110 -7.97 -12.53 -3.84
N ASN A 111 -6.96 -12.87 -4.66
CA ASN A 111 -6.52 -14.26 -4.87
C ASN A 111 -5.45 -14.63 -3.84
N PHE A 112 -5.89 -14.77 -2.59
CA PHE A 112 -4.99 -14.91 -1.45
C PHE A 112 -4.19 -16.21 -1.47
N ASP A 113 -4.79 -17.34 -1.87
CA ASP A 113 -4.07 -18.62 -1.89
C ASP A 113 -2.88 -18.58 -2.87
N ALA A 114 -3.09 -18.04 -4.08
CA ALA A 114 -1.99 -17.87 -5.03
C ALA A 114 -0.97 -16.80 -4.56
N ALA A 115 -1.41 -15.80 -3.80
CA ALA A 115 -0.49 -14.82 -3.21
C ALA A 115 0.44 -15.47 -2.18
N TYR A 116 -0.08 -16.36 -1.33
CA TYR A 116 0.74 -17.11 -0.36
C TYR A 116 1.82 -17.94 -1.07
N GLU A 117 1.43 -18.70 -2.11
CA GLU A 117 2.38 -19.49 -2.91
C GLU A 117 3.47 -18.62 -3.54
N ALA A 118 3.12 -17.42 -4.03
CA ALA A 118 4.10 -16.51 -4.58
C ALA A 118 5.09 -16.00 -3.53
N PHE A 119 4.62 -15.61 -2.33
CA PHE A 119 5.50 -15.17 -1.25
C PHE A 119 6.29 -16.33 -0.63
N ASP A 120 5.75 -17.53 -0.58
CA ASP A 120 6.48 -18.72 -0.19
C ASP A 120 7.66 -18.96 -1.13
N SER A 121 7.44 -18.81 -2.45
CA SER A 121 8.52 -18.87 -3.45
C SER A 121 9.60 -17.81 -3.22
N VAL A 122 9.22 -16.59 -2.80
CA VAL A 122 10.21 -15.57 -2.43
C VAL A 122 11.10 -16.06 -1.29
N LEU A 123 10.49 -16.54 -0.20
CA LEU A 123 11.21 -16.95 1.01
C LEU A 123 12.00 -18.24 0.84
N GLU A 124 11.60 -19.11 -0.11
CA GLU A 124 12.39 -20.28 -0.51
C GLU A 124 13.64 -19.87 -1.30
N LEU A 125 13.54 -18.88 -2.18
CA LEU A 125 14.65 -18.38 -2.99
C LEU A 125 15.57 -17.45 -2.19
N ASP A 126 15.00 -16.59 -1.35
CA ASP A 126 15.73 -15.68 -0.47
C ASP A 126 15.07 -15.60 0.91
N PRO A 127 15.48 -16.42 1.88
CA PRO A 127 14.96 -16.38 3.25
C PRO A 127 15.20 -15.05 3.98
N THR A 128 16.05 -14.17 3.45
CA THR A 128 16.37 -12.86 4.05
C THR A 128 15.55 -11.72 3.47
N TYR A 129 14.62 -12.01 2.57
CA TYR A 129 13.78 -11.00 1.93
C TYR A 129 12.70 -10.49 2.88
N ASN A 130 13.04 -9.54 3.74
CA ASN A 130 12.16 -9.05 4.82
C ASN A 130 10.79 -8.55 4.35
N TYR A 131 10.71 -7.92 3.17
CA TYR A 131 9.42 -7.47 2.62
C TYR A 131 8.50 -8.62 2.21
N ALA A 132 9.00 -9.83 1.99
CA ALA A 132 8.13 -10.98 1.74
C ALA A 132 7.33 -11.36 2.99
N HIS A 133 7.93 -11.26 4.18
CA HIS A 133 7.21 -11.44 5.45
C HIS A 133 6.11 -10.39 5.60
N LEU A 134 6.41 -9.10 5.37
CA LEU A 134 5.37 -8.07 5.39
C LEU A 134 4.23 -8.39 4.43
N ASN A 135 4.56 -8.64 3.17
CA ASN A 135 3.56 -8.79 2.11
C ASN A 135 2.74 -10.07 2.26
N ARG A 136 3.36 -11.20 2.72
CA ARG A 136 2.63 -12.42 3.05
C ARG A 136 1.76 -12.23 4.29
N GLY A 137 2.25 -11.56 5.31
CA GLY A 137 1.48 -11.17 6.48
C GLY A 137 0.25 -10.34 6.12
N ILE A 138 0.39 -9.33 5.25
CA ILE A 138 -0.73 -8.52 4.74
C ILE A 138 -1.72 -9.40 3.96
N ALA A 139 -1.24 -10.27 3.08
CA ALA A 139 -2.09 -11.18 2.33
C ALA A 139 -2.87 -12.13 3.25
N LEU A 140 -2.23 -12.67 4.28
CA LEU A 140 -2.86 -13.53 5.29
C LEU A 140 -3.90 -12.77 6.12
N TYR A 141 -3.60 -11.53 6.50
CA TYR A 141 -4.53 -10.64 7.21
C TYR A 141 -5.82 -10.42 6.39
N TYR A 142 -5.70 -9.96 5.14
CA TYR A 142 -6.85 -9.75 4.27
C TYR A 142 -7.56 -11.04 3.86
N GLY A 143 -6.85 -12.16 3.84
CA GLY A 143 -7.40 -13.50 3.62
C GLY A 143 -8.10 -14.10 4.85
N GLY A 144 -8.21 -13.34 5.96
CA GLY A 144 -8.88 -13.79 7.20
C GLY A 144 -8.09 -14.82 8.02
N ARG A 145 -6.77 -14.88 7.82
CA ARG A 145 -5.85 -15.83 8.48
C ARG A 145 -4.93 -15.12 9.49
N ALA A 146 -5.46 -14.21 10.30
CA ALA A 146 -4.72 -13.36 11.23
C ALA A 146 -3.71 -14.14 12.10
N LYS A 147 -4.07 -15.31 12.63
CA LYS A 147 -3.13 -16.10 13.43
C LYS A 147 -1.88 -16.57 12.68
N LEU A 148 -1.96 -16.73 11.36
CA LEU A 148 -0.80 -17.06 10.52
C LEU A 148 -0.04 -15.81 10.13
N ALA A 149 -0.74 -14.68 9.91
CA ALA A 149 -0.14 -13.39 9.62
C ALA A 149 0.74 -12.89 10.77
N GLN A 150 0.37 -13.20 12.01
CA GLN A 150 1.08 -12.73 13.21
C GLN A 150 2.55 -13.10 13.21
N ASP A 151 2.92 -14.31 12.81
CA ASP A 151 4.32 -14.76 12.80
C ASP A 151 5.16 -13.94 11.81
N ASP A 152 4.62 -13.70 10.62
CA ASP A 152 5.28 -12.91 9.57
C ASP A 152 5.41 -11.43 9.98
N LEU A 153 4.32 -10.83 10.46
CA LEU A 153 4.31 -9.42 10.84
C LEU A 153 5.16 -9.18 12.10
N LEU A 154 5.25 -10.16 13.00
CA LEU A 154 6.14 -10.11 14.15
C LEU A 154 7.61 -10.17 13.72
N ALA A 155 7.97 -11.05 12.80
CA ALA A 155 9.32 -11.14 12.25
C ALA A 155 9.72 -9.82 11.59
N PHE A 156 8.83 -9.24 10.77
CA PHE A 156 9.04 -7.96 10.13
C PHE A 156 9.20 -6.80 11.13
N TYR A 157 8.39 -6.77 12.20
CA TYR A 157 8.53 -5.79 13.28
C TYR A 157 9.86 -5.92 14.04
N GLN A 158 10.30 -7.15 14.30
CA GLN A 158 11.54 -7.39 15.06
C GLN A 158 12.81 -6.94 14.34
N ASP A 159 12.78 -6.86 13.03
CA ASP A 159 13.90 -6.37 12.22
C ASP A 159 14.18 -4.87 12.42
N ASP A 160 13.12 -4.04 12.57
CA ASP A 160 13.22 -2.65 12.99
C ASP A 160 12.05 -2.23 13.90
N PRO A 161 12.19 -2.34 15.22
CA PRO A 161 11.15 -1.95 16.16
C PRO A 161 10.91 -0.43 16.27
N ASN A 162 11.74 0.40 15.64
CA ASN A 162 11.58 1.85 15.63
C ASN A 162 10.77 2.35 14.42
N ASP A 163 10.44 1.48 13.47
CA ASP A 163 9.56 1.80 12.37
C ASP A 163 8.08 1.77 12.83
N PRO A 164 7.36 2.91 12.76
CA PRO A 164 5.96 2.98 13.17
C PRO A 164 5.03 2.11 12.33
N PHE A 165 5.32 1.95 11.02
CA PHE A 165 4.46 1.19 10.10
C PHE A 165 4.57 -0.31 10.36
N ARG A 166 5.73 -0.82 10.74
CA ARG A 166 5.92 -2.20 11.20
C ARG A 166 5.09 -2.47 12.46
N SER A 167 5.11 -1.53 13.41
CA SER A 167 4.28 -1.59 14.61
C SER A 167 2.78 -1.57 14.31
N LEU A 168 2.35 -0.75 13.34
CA LEU A 168 0.95 -0.61 12.95
C LEU A 168 0.43 -1.86 12.25
N TRP A 169 1.16 -2.43 11.29
CA TRP A 169 0.74 -3.67 10.63
C TRP A 169 0.56 -4.81 11.63
N LEU A 170 1.52 -5.00 12.54
CA LEU A 170 1.39 -6.01 13.59
C LEU A 170 0.20 -5.73 14.52
N TYR A 171 -0.06 -4.46 14.85
CA TYR A 171 -1.19 -4.06 15.67
C TYR A 171 -2.54 -4.34 14.98
N LEU A 172 -2.67 -4.03 13.68
CA LEU A 172 -3.90 -4.30 12.93
C LEU A 172 -4.24 -5.78 12.92
N ASP A 173 -3.25 -6.64 12.74
CA ASP A 173 -3.41 -8.08 12.80
C ASP A 173 -3.78 -8.56 14.22
N GLU A 174 -3.06 -8.09 15.23
CA GLU A 174 -3.34 -8.41 16.63
C GLU A 174 -4.76 -8.00 17.06
N GLN A 175 -5.34 -6.94 16.46
CA GLN A 175 -6.72 -6.52 16.72
C GLN A 175 -7.74 -7.58 16.30
N GLU A 176 -7.52 -8.26 15.18
CA GLU A 176 -8.38 -9.36 14.72
C GLU A 176 -8.33 -10.55 15.67
N ILE A 177 -7.22 -10.74 16.37
CA ILE A 177 -7.04 -11.86 17.31
C ILE A 177 -7.59 -11.49 18.71
N ASN A 178 -7.16 -10.33 19.24
CA ASN A 178 -7.57 -9.83 20.55
C ASN A 178 -7.37 -8.31 20.67
N ALA A 179 -8.39 -7.53 20.35
CA ALA A 179 -8.33 -6.06 20.30
C ALA A 179 -7.86 -5.41 21.61
N LYS A 180 -8.26 -5.97 22.77
CA LYS A 180 -7.84 -5.43 24.07
C LYS A 180 -6.35 -5.61 24.31
N GLN A 181 -5.82 -6.78 23.99
CA GLN A 181 -4.40 -7.08 24.16
C GLN A 181 -3.56 -6.32 23.13
N ALA A 182 -4.01 -6.23 21.88
CA ALA A 182 -3.37 -5.50 20.80
C ALA A 182 -3.06 -4.04 21.20
N ARG A 183 -4.05 -3.35 21.78
CA ARG A 183 -3.87 -1.96 22.24
C ARG A 183 -2.81 -1.85 23.34
N VAL A 184 -2.74 -2.80 24.26
CA VAL A 184 -1.71 -2.83 25.30
C VAL A 184 -0.33 -3.03 24.69
N MET A 185 -0.22 -3.95 23.73
CA MET A 185 1.04 -4.23 23.05
C MET A 185 1.51 -3.03 22.19
N LEU A 186 0.60 -2.37 21.46
CA LEU A 186 0.92 -1.16 20.68
C LEU A 186 1.46 -0.07 21.60
N LYS A 187 0.82 0.16 22.76
CA LYS A 187 1.29 1.15 23.74
C LYS A 187 2.69 0.83 24.25
N GLN A 188 2.98 -0.42 24.55
CA GLN A 188 4.31 -0.85 24.98
C GLN A 188 5.38 -0.66 23.89
N ARG A 189 5.04 -0.90 22.62
CA ARG A 189 5.93 -0.63 21.47
C ARG A 189 6.20 0.86 21.34
N TYR A 190 5.16 1.68 21.40
CA TYR A 190 5.23 3.13 21.35
C TYR A 190 6.12 3.72 22.46
N GLU A 191 6.01 3.20 23.70
CA GLU A 191 6.81 3.68 24.84
C GLU A 191 8.30 3.31 24.75
N LYS A 192 8.65 2.24 24.02
CA LYS A 192 10.01 1.75 23.87
C LYS A 192 10.74 2.28 22.64
N ALA A 193 10.01 2.70 21.62
CA ALA A 193 10.57 3.10 20.35
C ALA A 193 11.24 4.47 20.38
N ASN A 194 12.24 4.67 19.52
CA ASN A 194 12.64 6.00 19.11
C ASN A 194 11.57 6.56 18.15
N ARG A 195 11.02 7.73 18.47
CA ARG A 195 9.84 8.30 17.80
C ARG A 195 10.18 9.49 16.91
N ASP A 196 11.33 9.46 16.25
CA ASP A 196 11.77 10.54 15.36
C ASP A 196 11.03 10.57 14.03
N GLN A 197 10.39 9.43 13.64
CA GLN A 197 9.64 9.34 12.40
C GLN A 197 8.21 9.89 12.57
N TRP A 198 7.71 10.63 11.59
CA TRP A 198 6.39 11.26 11.63
C TRP A 198 5.24 10.24 11.80
N GLY A 199 5.38 9.02 11.26
CA GLY A 199 4.37 7.95 11.34
C GLY A 199 3.99 7.55 12.77
N TRP A 200 4.78 7.90 13.79
CA TRP A 200 4.39 7.73 15.18
C TRP A 200 3.17 8.57 15.58
N ASN A 201 2.85 9.65 14.85
CA ASN A 201 1.59 10.38 15.01
C ASN A 201 0.36 9.52 14.67
N ILE A 202 0.51 8.58 13.72
CA ILE A 202 -0.56 7.62 13.38
C ILE A 202 -0.75 6.65 14.55
N VAL A 203 0.34 6.19 15.16
CA VAL A 203 0.27 5.33 16.36
C VAL A 203 -0.44 6.05 17.51
N GLU A 204 -0.14 7.32 17.77
CA GLU A 204 -0.84 8.14 18.79
C GLU A 204 -2.35 8.25 18.49
N PHE A 205 -2.72 8.38 17.23
CA PHE A 205 -4.11 8.38 16.81
C PHE A 205 -4.80 7.04 17.11
N TYR A 206 -4.19 5.91 16.77
CA TYR A 206 -4.73 4.57 17.09
C TYR A 206 -4.78 4.30 18.59
N LEU A 207 -3.87 4.85 19.37
CA LEU A 207 -3.91 4.84 20.83
C LEU A 207 -5.00 5.77 21.40
N GLY A 208 -5.58 6.66 20.60
CA GLY A 208 -6.56 7.64 21.02
C GLY A 208 -5.96 8.81 21.82
N ASP A 209 -4.68 9.00 21.75
CA ASP A 209 -3.95 10.08 22.44
C ASP A 209 -4.10 11.41 21.69
N ILE A 210 -4.35 11.37 20.38
CA ILE A 210 -4.69 12.55 19.56
C ILE A 210 -5.95 12.32 18.74
N SER A 211 -6.61 13.41 18.33
CA SER A 211 -7.75 13.36 17.43
C SER A 211 -7.33 13.30 15.96
N GLU A 212 -8.23 12.83 15.07
CA GLU A 212 -8.03 12.90 13.62
C GLU A 212 -7.68 14.31 13.15
N LYS A 213 -8.35 15.33 13.67
CA LYS A 213 -8.04 16.72 13.35
C LYS A 213 -6.59 17.08 13.70
N THR A 214 -6.12 16.67 14.86
CA THR A 214 -4.74 16.92 15.31
C THR A 214 -3.75 16.17 14.42
N LEU A 215 -4.05 14.91 14.04
CA LEU A 215 -3.23 14.13 13.11
C LEU A 215 -3.09 14.86 11.77
N MET A 216 -4.20 15.33 11.18
CA MET A 216 -4.19 16.07 9.91
C MET A 216 -3.45 17.42 10.00
N GLU A 217 -3.55 18.11 11.14
CA GLU A 217 -2.78 19.35 11.37
C GLU A 217 -1.27 19.07 11.44
N ARG A 218 -0.86 18.02 12.14
CA ARG A 218 0.56 17.61 12.22
C ARG A 218 1.09 17.15 10.88
N LEU A 219 0.31 16.37 10.13
CA LEU A 219 0.65 15.91 8.79
C LEU A 219 0.93 17.08 7.84
N LYS A 220 0.07 18.10 7.88
CA LYS A 220 0.29 19.33 7.07
C LYS A 220 1.52 20.12 7.51
N ALA A 221 1.80 20.15 8.81
CA ALA A 221 2.94 20.88 9.35
C ALA A 221 4.27 20.21 9.05
N ASP A 222 4.29 18.88 8.96
CA ASP A 222 5.48 18.08 8.68
C ASP A 222 5.81 18.03 7.18
N ALA A 223 4.78 18.08 6.31
CA ALA A 223 4.96 18.04 4.87
C ALA A 223 5.69 19.30 4.36
N THR A 224 6.84 19.11 3.72
CA THR A 224 7.68 20.20 3.19
C THR A 224 7.25 20.63 1.79
N ASP A 225 6.63 19.72 1.03
CA ASP A 225 6.16 19.92 -0.34
C ASP A 225 4.97 19.01 -0.66
N ASN A 226 4.49 19.05 -1.92
CA ASN A 226 3.38 18.20 -2.35
C ASN A 226 3.75 16.70 -2.39
N THR A 227 5.01 16.36 -2.59
CA THR A 227 5.45 14.95 -2.62
C THR A 227 5.38 14.35 -1.23
N SER A 228 5.99 15.00 -0.23
CA SER A 228 5.91 14.55 1.16
C SER A 228 4.47 14.56 1.68
N LEU A 229 3.64 15.54 1.27
CA LEU A 229 2.22 15.55 1.60
C LEU A 229 1.49 14.34 1.01
N ALA A 230 1.77 13.98 -0.24
CA ALA A 230 1.17 12.83 -0.89
C ALA A 230 1.59 11.50 -0.23
N GLU A 231 2.87 11.38 0.13
CA GLU A 231 3.42 10.24 0.86
C GLU A 231 2.70 10.07 2.21
N HIS A 232 2.70 11.11 3.06
CA HIS A 232 2.05 11.08 4.37
C HIS A 232 0.54 10.77 4.27
N LEU A 233 -0.17 11.31 3.27
CA LEU A 233 -1.58 10.98 3.05
C LEU A 233 -1.78 9.54 2.61
N SER A 234 -0.87 8.95 1.83
CA SER A 234 -0.96 7.55 1.42
C SER A 234 -0.72 6.59 2.59
N GLU A 235 0.11 6.98 3.55
CA GLU A 235 0.44 6.20 4.74
C GLU A 235 -0.64 6.28 5.83
N THR A 236 -1.53 7.30 5.78
CA THR A 236 -2.66 7.44 6.72
C THR A 236 -3.94 6.76 6.27
N ASN A 237 -4.05 6.32 5.00
CA ASN A 237 -5.23 5.68 4.44
C ASN A 237 -5.10 4.15 4.39
#